data_d1c6b91c1418688a9d6592a2b987f2cf
#
_entry.id   d1c6b91c1418688a9d6592a2b987f2cf
#
_cell.length_a   1.000
_cell.length_b   1.000
_cell.length_c   1.000
_cell.angle_alpha   90.00
_cell.angle_beta   90.00
_cell.angle_gamma   90.00
#
_symmetry.space_group_name_H-M   'P 1'
#
loop_
_entity.id
_entity.type
_entity.pdbx_description
1 polymer ?
#
loop_
_entity_poly.entity_id
_entity_poly.type
_entity_poly.pdbx_seq_one_letter_code
_entity_poly.pdbx_strand_id
1 'polypeptide(L)'
;MKKEIITGNTPPVSDNKAAEMEKSLAHIIVEIIEYVPNSVVTKTILKKSTGNISVMSFDTGEGLTEKTSPFDTFAQIIEGKAEIVIDKIPHKLQTGEGIIIPAHTSNLIKPNGRFKMIITVIKSGYDS
;
A
#
# COMPACT_ATOMS: atom_id res chain seq x y z
N MET A 1 -12.31 -17.83 -5.69
CA MET A 1 -12.80 -16.54 -5.22
C MET A 1 -12.34 -15.44 -6.15
N LYS A 2 -13.23 -14.56 -6.48
CA LYS A 2 -12.92 -13.48 -7.38
C LYS A 2 -12.22 -12.34 -6.63
N LYS A 3 -11.13 -11.87 -7.17
CA LYS A 3 -10.41 -10.75 -6.57
C LYS A 3 -10.90 -9.45 -7.14
N GLU A 4 -11.02 -8.49 -6.26
CA GLU A 4 -11.35 -7.13 -6.64
C GLU A 4 -10.04 -6.36 -6.80
N ILE A 5 -9.72 -6.01 -8.02
CA ILE A 5 -8.48 -5.27 -8.30
C ILE A 5 -8.85 -3.85 -8.69
N ILE A 6 -8.30 -2.91 -7.95
CA ILE A 6 -8.57 -1.50 -8.20
C ILE A 6 -7.30 -0.88 -8.74
N THR A 7 -7.33 -0.41 -9.96
CA THR A 7 -6.21 0.27 -10.59
C THR A 7 -6.41 1.77 -10.53
N GLY A 8 -5.35 2.52 -10.77
CA GLY A 8 -5.40 3.97 -10.71
C GLY A 8 -6.34 4.58 -11.74
N ASN A 9 -6.62 3.88 -12.83
CA ASN A 9 -7.49 4.38 -13.89
C ASN A 9 -8.83 3.66 -13.94
N THR A 10 -9.10 2.78 -12.98
CA THR A 10 -10.36 2.07 -12.91
C THR A 10 -11.06 2.50 -11.64
N PRO A 11 -12.22 3.19 -11.76
CA PRO A 11 -12.91 3.60 -10.55
C PRO A 11 -13.31 2.38 -9.75
N PRO A 12 -13.21 2.45 -8.43
CA PRO A 12 -13.62 1.35 -7.60
C PRO A 12 -15.12 1.12 -7.76
N VAL A 13 -15.51 -0.14 -7.67
CA VAL A 13 -16.92 -0.46 -7.57
C VAL A 13 -17.42 0.25 -6.32
N SER A 14 -18.61 0.81 -6.41
CA SER A 14 -19.15 1.66 -5.36
C SER A 14 -19.37 0.96 -4.04
N ASP A 15 -19.38 -0.34 -4.01
CA ASP A 15 -19.65 -1.10 -2.80
C ASP A 15 -18.38 -1.23 -1.96
N ASN A 16 -18.29 -0.43 -0.90
CA ASN A 16 -17.14 -0.45 -0.02
C ASN A 16 -16.99 -1.77 0.73
N LYS A 17 -18.07 -2.52 0.87
CA LYS A 17 -18.00 -3.81 1.55
C LYS A 17 -17.20 -4.83 0.74
N ALA A 18 -17.30 -4.76 -0.59
CA ALA A 18 -16.54 -5.65 -1.44
C ALA A 18 -15.06 -5.33 -1.41
N ALA A 19 -14.67 -4.15 -0.93
CA ALA A 19 -13.27 -3.74 -0.90
C ALA A 19 -12.50 -4.35 0.26
N GLU A 20 -13.19 -4.77 1.33
CA GLU A 20 -12.49 -5.32 2.47
C GLU A 20 -12.27 -6.81 2.33
N MET A 21 -11.19 -7.29 2.96
CA MET A 21 -10.89 -8.70 3.01
C MET A 21 -11.89 -9.41 3.92
N GLU A 22 -12.26 -10.64 3.56
CA GLU A 22 -13.24 -11.40 4.35
C GLU A 22 -12.68 -11.69 5.74
N LYS A 23 -13.51 -11.43 6.76
CA LYS A 23 -13.12 -11.63 8.16
C LYS A 23 -13.22 -13.09 8.56
N SER A 24 -12.43 -13.45 9.57
CA SER A 24 -12.46 -14.80 10.18
C SER A 24 -12.09 -15.90 9.19
N LEU A 25 -11.30 -15.55 8.20
CA LEU A 25 -10.80 -16.48 7.19
C LEU A 25 -9.33 -16.17 6.96
N ALA A 26 -8.49 -17.20 7.01
CA ALA A 26 -7.07 -17.02 6.76
C ALA A 26 -6.82 -16.77 5.28
N HIS A 27 -5.91 -15.88 4.99
CA HIS A 27 -5.53 -15.53 3.61
C HIS A 27 -4.02 -15.58 3.48
N ILE A 28 -3.55 -16.02 2.33
CA ILE A 28 -2.14 -15.87 1.98
C ILE A 28 -2.00 -14.48 1.40
N ILE A 29 -1.44 -13.57 2.19
CA ILE A 29 -1.51 -12.14 1.88
C ILE A 29 -0.86 -11.80 0.56
N VAL A 30 0.27 -12.41 0.26
CA VAL A 30 0.97 -12.12 -1.00
C VAL A 30 0.16 -12.56 -2.23
N GLU A 31 -0.85 -13.43 -2.04
CA GLU A 31 -1.66 -13.94 -3.13
C GLU A 31 -3.00 -13.22 -3.30
N ILE A 32 -3.37 -12.33 -2.36
CA ILE A 32 -4.66 -11.65 -2.48
C ILE A 32 -4.65 -10.54 -3.53
N ILE A 33 -3.48 -10.19 -4.02
CA ILE A 33 -3.33 -9.14 -5.02
C ILE A 33 -2.38 -9.62 -6.12
N GLU A 34 -2.69 -9.27 -7.36
CA GLU A 34 -1.89 -9.65 -8.51
C GLU A 34 -1.25 -8.43 -9.14
N TYR A 35 -0.15 -8.65 -9.85
CA TYR A 35 0.43 -7.60 -10.67
C TYR A 35 -0.43 -7.42 -11.92
N VAL A 36 -0.70 -6.17 -12.26
CA VAL A 36 -1.40 -5.82 -13.48
C VAL A 36 -0.42 -5.02 -14.34
N PRO A 37 -0.28 -5.36 -15.63
CA PRO A 37 0.68 -4.67 -16.49
C PRO A 37 0.52 -3.16 -16.46
N ASN A 38 1.63 -2.47 -16.28
CA ASN A 38 1.72 -1.01 -16.30
C ASN A 38 0.84 -0.34 -15.23
N SER A 39 0.66 -1.02 -14.10
CA SER A 39 -0.28 -0.52 -13.10
C SER A 39 0.26 -0.63 -11.69
N VAL A 40 -0.25 0.26 -10.85
CA VAL A 40 -0.20 0.13 -9.39
C VAL A 40 -1.60 -0.28 -8.97
N VAL A 41 -1.70 -1.37 -8.23
CA VAL A 41 -2.98 -1.92 -7.79
C VAL A 41 -3.06 -1.81 -6.28
N THR A 42 -4.22 -1.42 -5.78
CA THR A 42 -4.47 -1.34 -4.35
C THR A 42 -5.71 -2.15 -4.00
N LYS A 43 -5.60 -2.94 -2.93
CA LYS A 43 -6.73 -3.69 -2.39
C LYS A 43 -6.82 -3.43 -0.90
N THR A 44 -8.00 -3.05 -0.44
CA THR A 44 -8.23 -2.75 0.96
C THR A 44 -8.35 -4.04 1.76
N ILE A 45 -7.59 -4.14 2.84
CA ILE A 45 -7.70 -5.26 3.78
C ILE A 45 -8.73 -4.91 4.85
N LEU A 46 -8.57 -3.74 5.46
CA LEU A 46 -9.47 -3.30 6.54
C LEU A 46 -9.55 -1.79 6.50
N LYS A 47 -10.76 -1.24 6.64
CA LYS A 47 -10.93 0.21 6.59
C LYS A 47 -11.83 0.69 7.71
N LYS A 48 -11.33 1.66 8.47
CA LYS A 48 -12.05 2.32 9.54
C LYS A 48 -11.81 3.83 9.44
N SER A 49 -12.62 4.60 10.12
CA SER A 49 -12.40 6.05 10.17
C SER A 49 -11.10 6.40 10.88
N THR A 50 -10.61 5.52 11.74
CA THR A 50 -9.39 5.73 12.53
C THR A 50 -8.13 5.20 11.84
N GLY A 51 -8.27 4.54 10.70
CA GLY A 51 -7.13 4.03 9.97
C GLY A 51 -7.52 2.95 8.99
N ASN A 52 -6.57 2.56 8.14
CA ASN A 52 -6.83 1.49 7.18
C ASN A 52 -5.56 0.69 6.91
N ILE A 53 -5.78 -0.51 6.40
CA ILE A 53 -4.72 -1.41 5.97
C ILE A 53 -5.03 -1.80 4.53
N SER A 54 -4.05 -1.63 3.67
CA SER A 54 -4.18 -1.98 2.25
C SER A 54 -2.97 -2.79 1.81
N VAL A 55 -3.15 -3.57 0.77
CA VAL A 55 -2.05 -4.22 0.09
C VAL A 55 -1.95 -3.61 -1.30
N MET A 56 -0.72 -3.43 -1.78
CA MET A 56 -0.46 -2.82 -3.07
C MET A 56 0.50 -3.68 -3.87
N SER A 57 0.29 -3.72 -5.17
CA SER A 57 1.24 -4.33 -6.09
C SER A 57 1.71 -3.29 -7.11
N PHE A 58 2.98 -3.36 -7.45
CA PHE A 58 3.61 -2.43 -8.39
C PHE A 58 4.22 -3.24 -9.51
N ASP A 59 3.76 -3.00 -10.73
CA ASP A 59 4.41 -3.60 -11.89
C ASP A 59 5.80 -2.98 -12.09
N THR A 60 6.63 -3.63 -12.87
CA THR A 60 7.95 -3.12 -13.20
C THR A 60 7.85 -1.71 -13.77
N GLY A 61 8.62 -0.80 -13.23
CA GLY A 61 8.64 0.58 -13.69
C GLY A 61 7.57 1.47 -13.10
N GLU A 62 6.73 0.95 -12.19
CA GLU A 62 5.68 1.74 -11.56
C GLU A 62 6.10 2.17 -10.16
N GLY A 63 5.68 3.37 -9.78
CA GLY A 63 5.96 3.92 -8.46
C GLY A 63 4.89 4.91 -8.07
N LEU A 64 5.12 5.64 -7.00
CA LEU A 64 4.22 6.71 -6.56
C LEU A 64 4.99 8.01 -6.47
N THR A 65 4.39 9.07 -6.98
CA THR A 65 5.00 10.39 -6.97
C THR A 65 5.04 10.95 -5.55
N GLU A 66 5.83 12.00 -5.38
CA GLU A 66 6.03 12.63 -4.08
C GLU A 66 4.73 13.13 -3.50
N LYS A 67 4.52 12.86 -2.22
CA LYS A 67 3.32 13.29 -1.50
C LYS A 67 3.66 13.47 -0.03
N THR A 68 2.75 14.11 0.68
CA THR A 68 2.83 14.33 2.12
C THR A 68 1.47 13.97 2.70
N SER A 69 1.47 13.26 3.83
CA SER A 69 0.25 12.88 4.52
C SER A 69 0.29 13.41 5.95
N PRO A 70 -0.86 13.79 6.51
CA PRO A 70 -0.90 14.21 7.92
C PRO A 70 -0.88 13.02 8.89
N PHE A 71 -0.77 11.79 8.38
CA PHE A 71 -0.85 10.60 9.20
C PHE A 71 0.43 9.78 9.12
N ASP A 72 0.77 9.08 10.21
CA ASP A 72 1.85 8.11 10.17
C ASP A 72 1.41 6.90 9.35
N THR A 73 2.34 6.38 8.57
CA THR A 73 2.11 5.25 7.70
C THR A 73 3.18 4.21 7.94
N PHE A 74 2.78 2.95 8.11
CA PHE A 74 3.72 1.84 8.16
C PHE A 74 3.68 1.12 6.82
N ALA A 75 4.84 0.96 6.19
CA ALA A 75 4.98 0.25 4.92
C ALA A 75 5.83 -0.97 5.13
N GLN A 76 5.36 -2.13 4.66
CA GLN A 76 6.10 -3.39 4.77
C GLN A 76 6.13 -4.09 3.42
N ILE A 77 7.33 -4.49 2.99
CA ILE A 77 7.50 -5.19 1.72
C ILE A 77 7.21 -6.67 1.95
N ILE A 78 6.27 -7.23 1.21
CA ILE A 78 5.89 -8.64 1.34
C ILE A 78 6.38 -9.47 0.17
N GLU A 79 6.79 -8.83 -0.93
CA GLU A 79 7.38 -9.53 -2.08
C GLU A 79 8.23 -8.54 -2.86
N GLY A 80 9.43 -8.93 -3.21
CA GLY A 80 10.31 -8.11 -4.02
C GLY A 80 11.10 -7.10 -3.21
N LYS A 81 11.51 -6.03 -3.89
CA LYS A 81 12.32 -4.97 -3.31
C LYS A 81 11.74 -3.63 -3.72
N ALA A 82 11.82 -2.65 -2.82
CA ALA A 82 11.33 -1.31 -3.09
C ALA A 82 12.30 -0.27 -2.55
N GLU A 83 12.23 0.91 -3.14
CA GLU A 83 12.97 2.06 -2.62
C GLU A 83 11.96 3.14 -2.28
N ILE A 84 11.92 3.52 -1.01
CA ILE A 84 11.05 4.58 -0.51
C ILE A 84 11.92 5.74 -0.10
N VAL A 85 11.67 6.91 -0.69
CA VAL A 85 12.42 8.12 -0.37
C VAL A 85 11.59 8.92 0.62
N ILE A 86 12.14 9.13 1.81
CA ILE A 86 11.46 9.86 2.87
C ILE A 86 12.30 11.09 3.21
N ASP A 87 11.69 12.25 3.08
CA ASP A 87 12.38 13.52 3.32
C ASP A 87 13.70 13.57 2.56
N LYS A 88 13.63 13.16 1.29
CA LYS A 88 14.76 13.13 0.33
C LYS A 88 15.84 12.11 0.66
N ILE A 89 15.62 11.25 1.65
CA ILE A 89 16.57 10.21 2.02
C ILE A 89 16.04 8.87 1.50
N PRO A 90 16.79 8.18 0.64
CA PRO A 90 16.34 6.90 0.11
C PRO A 90 16.53 5.77 1.12
N HIS A 91 15.54 4.88 1.15
CA HIS A 91 15.56 3.67 1.98
C HIS A 91 15.24 2.48 1.08
N LYS A 92 16.16 1.55 0.98
CA LYS A 92 15.96 0.35 0.19
C LYS A 92 15.49 -0.77 1.10
N LEU A 93 14.35 -1.35 0.74
CA LEU A 93 13.74 -2.40 1.53
C LEU A 93 13.59 -3.65 0.70
N GLN A 94 13.76 -4.80 1.34
CA GLN A 94 13.51 -6.08 0.72
C GLN A 94 12.43 -6.82 1.49
N THR A 95 12.01 -7.96 0.95
CA THR A 95 10.92 -8.74 1.53
C THR A 95 11.09 -8.93 3.02
N GLY A 96 10.05 -8.63 3.77
CA GLY A 96 10.03 -8.74 5.23
C GLY A 96 10.39 -7.47 5.96
N GLU A 97 10.99 -6.50 5.29
CA GLU A 97 11.38 -5.25 5.93
C GLU A 97 10.27 -4.23 5.87
N GLY A 98 10.18 -3.39 6.89
CA GLY A 98 9.19 -2.34 6.96
C GLY A 98 9.79 -1.05 7.46
N ILE A 99 9.07 0.05 7.25
CA ILE A 99 9.52 1.38 7.64
C ILE A 99 8.30 2.23 8.00
N ILE A 100 8.48 3.13 8.95
CA ILE A 100 7.46 4.13 9.27
C ILE A 100 7.74 5.39 8.49
N ILE A 101 6.75 5.84 7.75
CA ILE A 101 6.77 7.14 7.08
C ILE A 101 6.07 8.11 8.01
N PRO A 102 6.79 9.06 8.63
CA PRO A 102 6.17 9.93 9.62
C PRO A 102 5.15 10.88 9.00
N ALA A 103 4.16 11.25 9.79
CA ALA A 103 3.20 12.28 9.41
C ALA A 103 3.93 13.56 9.01
N HIS A 104 3.35 14.28 8.05
CA HIS A 104 3.85 15.57 7.58
C HIS A 104 5.23 15.51 6.94
N THR A 105 5.63 14.33 6.49
CA THR A 105 6.93 14.15 5.86
C THR A 105 6.73 13.76 4.40
N SER A 106 7.50 14.41 3.51
CA SER A 106 7.47 14.11 2.09
C SER A 106 7.98 12.70 1.83
N ASN A 107 7.32 11.97 0.96
CA ASN A 107 7.77 10.64 0.59
C ASN A 107 7.36 10.31 -0.84
N LEU A 108 8.10 9.39 -1.45
CA LEU A 108 7.77 8.84 -2.75
C LEU A 108 8.25 7.39 -2.82
N ILE A 109 7.67 6.63 -3.72
CA ILE A 109 8.08 5.26 -3.99
C ILE A 109 8.63 5.22 -5.39
N LYS A 110 9.90 4.84 -5.51
CA LYS A 110 10.58 4.82 -6.80
C LYS A 110 10.16 3.63 -7.63
N PRO A 111 10.08 3.79 -8.95
CA PRO A 111 9.92 2.63 -9.83
C PRO A 111 11.08 1.66 -9.66
N ASN A 112 10.76 0.37 -9.73
CA ASN A 112 11.74 -0.69 -9.59
C ASN A 112 11.23 -1.91 -10.34
N GLY A 113 11.73 -3.09 -10.05
CA GLY A 113 11.09 -4.32 -10.48
C GLY A 113 9.73 -4.47 -9.79
N ARG A 114 9.10 -5.60 -9.98
CA ARG A 114 7.79 -5.86 -9.35
C ARG A 114 7.96 -6.03 -7.85
N PHE A 115 7.03 -5.45 -7.09
CA PHE A 115 7.00 -5.65 -5.65
C PHE A 115 5.61 -5.46 -5.11
N LYS A 116 5.37 -6.05 -3.94
CA LYS A 116 4.11 -5.90 -3.20
C LYS A 116 4.41 -5.42 -1.80
N MET A 117 3.50 -4.60 -1.27
CA MET A 117 3.66 -4.05 0.06
C MET A 117 2.33 -3.95 0.79
N ILE A 118 2.40 -3.97 2.11
CA ILE A 118 1.27 -3.64 2.97
C ILE A 118 1.47 -2.23 3.48
N ILE A 119 0.40 -1.45 3.42
CA ILE A 119 0.38 -0.08 3.90
C ILE A 119 -0.65 0.01 5.02
N THR A 120 -0.21 0.49 6.18
CA THR A 120 -1.09 0.74 7.33
C THR A 120 -1.04 2.20 7.66
N VAL A 121 -2.21 2.86 7.63
CA VAL A 121 -2.33 4.30 7.93
C VAL A 121 -3.09 4.44 9.24
N ILE A 122 -2.53 5.18 10.18
CA ILE A 122 -3.16 5.46 11.46
C ILE A 122 -3.68 6.89 11.43
N LYS A 123 -5.00 7.05 11.55
CA LYS A 123 -5.65 8.34 11.37
C LYS A 123 -6.16 8.97 12.66
N SER A 124 -5.91 8.38 13.81
CA SER A 124 -6.33 8.93 15.09
C SER A 124 -5.18 8.87 16.08
N GLY A 125 -5.36 9.54 17.22
CA GLY A 125 -4.30 9.57 18.22
C GLY A 125 -3.31 10.69 18.03
N TYR A 126 -3.60 11.63 17.13
CA TYR A 126 -2.74 12.78 16.91
C TYR A 126 -3.29 13.95 17.70
N ASP A 127 -2.54 14.37 18.70
CA ASP A 127 -2.92 15.55 19.48
C ASP A 127 -2.62 16.80 18.67
N SER A 128 -3.49 17.74 18.79
CA SER A 128 -3.33 18.99 18.09
C SER A 128 -2.31 19.90 18.77
#